data_d1aa9849227748cf16e09eb4dd49b6d9
#
_entry.id   d1aa9849227748cf16e09eb4dd49b6d9
#
_cell.length_a   1.000
_cell.length_b   1.000
_cell.length_c   1.000
_cell.angle_alpha   90.00
_cell.angle_beta   90.00
_cell.angle_gamma   90.00
#
_symmetry.space_group_name_H-M   'P 1'
#
loop_
_entity.id
_entity.type
_entity.pdbx_description
1 polymer ?
#
loop_
_entity_poly.entity_id
_entity_poly.type
_entity_poly.pdbx_seq_one_letter_code
_entity_poly.pdbx_strand_id
1 'polypeptide(L)'
;MQPPSSSPIKSVGIGGRSIRFASAALLMLAIGLFLHSRYSRSLGLGPWPRVFLSSMPMQIDGWSVTDFTPDKETLALCGNAEFLEREYKKASEPQPEINLFIGYFPTQAGDAMFGPLKRRSPRPSTPREVVQIARPDGTSLPVNRCVVSTFRGRTLVLYWFRVDGRNVASELWAKYYLLSDSIRMNRSDGALVRLYTPMLDGESPEAAEQRVMKLGFQLLPLIDNCIPR
;
A
#
# COMPACT_ATOMS: atom_id res chain seq x y z
N MET A 1 61.38 46.03 46.04
CA MET A 1 61.06 44.70 45.50
C MET A 1 59.55 44.47 45.72
N GLN A 2 58.74 44.56 44.65
CA GLN A 2 57.28 44.40 44.70
C GLN A 2 56.98 43.00 44.21
N PRO A 3 56.12 42.22 44.86
CA PRO A 3 55.72 40.87 44.36
C PRO A 3 54.79 40.98 43.17
N PRO A 4 54.79 39.98 42.22
CA PRO A 4 53.97 40.02 41.05
C PRO A 4 52.50 39.75 41.40
N SER A 5 51.62 40.55 40.82
CA SER A 5 50.15 40.39 40.90
C SER A 5 49.65 39.10 40.17
N SER A 6 49.05 38.21 40.91
CA SER A 6 48.39 37.05 40.39
C SER A 6 47.05 37.45 39.74
N SER A 7 46.94 37.31 38.42
CA SER A 7 45.73 37.48 37.69
C SER A 7 44.73 36.29 37.97
N PRO A 8 43.43 36.52 38.16
CA PRO A 8 42.48 35.44 38.39
C PRO A 8 42.19 34.66 37.10
N ILE A 9 42.35 33.38 37.19
CA ILE A 9 41.90 32.43 36.10
C ILE A 9 40.39 32.57 35.93
N LYS A 10 39.97 33.14 34.79
CA LYS A 10 38.55 33.14 34.39
C LYS A 10 38.06 31.69 34.18
N SER A 11 37.24 31.21 35.08
CA SER A 11 36.48 29.98 34.88
C SER A 11 35.58 30.19 33.67
N VAL A 12 35.88 29.46 32.59
CA VAL A 12 34.99 29.37 31.42
C VAL A 12 33.77 28.59 31.86
N GLY A 13 32.71 29.29 32.22
CA GLY A 13 31.41 28.67 32.47
C GLY A 13 30.91 28.02 31.19
N ILE A 14 30.93 26.71 31.18
CA ILE A 14 30.28 25.92 30.12
C ILE A 14 28.79 26.28 30.17
N GLY A 15 28.40 27.18 29.29
CA GLY A 15 27.15 27.91 29.37
C GLY A 15 25.94 26.96 29.29
N GLY A 16 24.91 27.25 30.07
CA GLY A 16 23.64 26.47 30.13
C GLY A 16 22.93 26.24 28.78
N ARG A 17 23.39 26.88 27.71
CA ARG A 17 23.00 26.62 26.32
C ARG A 17 23.51 25.26 25.83
N SER A 18 24.76 24.89 26.07
CA SER A 18 25.36 23.62 25.66
C SER A 18 24.66 22.43 26.33
N ILE A 19 24.29 22.57 27.60
CA ILE A 19 23.54 21.53 28.35
C ILE A 19 22.16 21.35 27.78
N ARG A 20 21.47 22.43 27.42
CA ARG A 20 20.13 22.35 26.79
C ARG A 20 20.14 21.68 25.40
N PHE A 21 21.15 21.96 24.58
CA PHE A 21 21.31 21.29 23.29
C PHE A 21 21.68 19.80 23.46
N ALA A 22 22.55 19.47 24.42
CA ALA A 22 22.91 18.09 24.73
C ALA A 22 21.68 17.28 25.21
N SER A 23 20.85 17.84 26.11
CA SER A 23 19.66 17.18 26.60
C SER A 23 18.59 16.99 25.50
N ALA A 24 18.39 17.97 24.61
CA ALA A 24 17.49 17.86 23.48
C ALA A 24 17.95 16.77 22.48
N ALA A 25 19.27 16.73 22.19
CA ALA A 25 19.85 15.71 21.32
C ALA A 25 19.69 14.30 21.91
N LEU A 26 19.90 14.14 23.20
CA LEU A 26 19.72 12.87 23.93
C LEU A 26 18.27 12.40 23.92
N LEU A 27 17.33 13.32 24.10
CA LEU A 27 15.90 13.04 24.03
C LEU A 27 15.49 12.60 22.62
N MET A 28 15.95 13.29 21.59
CA MET A 28 15.69 12.91 20.20
C MET A 28 16.27 11.53 19.86
N LEU A 29 17.49 11.23 20.34
CA LEU A 29 18.11 9.93 20.16
C LEU A 29 17.29 8.83 20.87
N ALA A 30 16.86 9.06 22.11
CA ALA A 30 16.03 8.12 22.86
C ALA A 30 14.68 7.86 22.17
N ILE A 31 14.03 8.91 21.69
CA ILE A 31 12.78 8.79 20.89
C ILE A 31 13.05 8.00 19.62
N GLY A 32 14.12 8.30 18.89
CA GLY A 32 14.52 7.60 17.67
C GLY A 32 14.77 6.10 17.91
N LEU A 33 15.50 5.76 18.97
CA LEU A 33 15.75 4.37 19.37
C LEU A 33 14.46 3.65 19.79
N PHE A 34 13.58 4.33 20.55
CA PHE A 34 12.28 3.78 20.93
C PHE A 34 11.41 3.49 19.71
N LEU A 35 11.27 4.45 18.79
CA LEU A 35 10.51 4.28 17.56
C LEU A 35 11.10 3.19 16.67
N HIS A 36 12.42 3.15 16.53
CA HIS A 36 13.13 2.11 15.78
C HIS A 36 12.89 0.72 16.39
N SER A 37 12.99 0.58 17.70
CA SER A 37 12.73 -0.67 18.42
C SER A 37 11.27 -1.14 18.25
N ARG A 38 10.30 -0.23 18.25
CA ARG A 38 8.88 -0.52 18.02
C ARG A 38 8.65 -0.97 16.57
N TYR A 39 9.19 -0.21 15.62
CA TYR A 39 9.11 -0.53 14.20
C TYR A 39 9.76 -1.88 13.88
N SER A 40 10.97 -2.14 14.38
CA SER A 40 11.67 -3.41 14.14
C SER A 40 10.90 -4.62 14.69
N ARG A 41 10.19 -4.45 15.80
CA ARG A 41 9.32 -5.51 16.34
C ARG A 41 8.09 -5.76 15.49
N SER A 42 7.54 -4.72 14.86
CA SER A 42 6.39 -4.86 13.95
C SER A 42 6.73 -5.51 12.61
N LEU A 43 8.02 -5.57 12.27
CA LEU A 43 8.53 -6.34 11.11
C LEU A 43 8.57 -7.85 11.37
N GLY A 44 8.24 -8.30 12.59
CA GLY A 44 8.03 -9.71 12.91
C GLY A 44 6.84 -10.29 12.14
N LEU A 45 6.38 -11.45 12.56
CA LEU A 45 5.22 -12.10 11.94
C LEU A 45 3.97 -11.24 12.14
N GLY A 46 3.53 -10.59 11.07
CA GLY A 46 2.25 -9.89 11.03
C GLY A 46 1.07 -10.87 11.12
N PRO A 47 -0.16 -10.38 11.27
CA PRO A 47 -1.32 -11.25 11.23
C PRO A 47 -1.39 -11.93 9.86
N TRP A 48 -1.52 -13.25 9.88
CA TRP A 48 -1.84 -14.01 8.67
C TRP A 48 -3.32 -13.77 8.32
N PRO A 49 -3.67 -13.77 7.03
CA PRO A 49 -5.06 -13.68 6.63
C PRO A 49 -5.84 -14.84 7.28
N ARG A 50 -7.02 -14.55 7.79
CA ARG A 50 -7.91 -15.59 8.36
C ARG A 50 -8.31 -16.62 7.31
N VAL A 51 -8.35 -16.17 6.07
CA VAL A 51 -8.75 -16.92 4.88
C VAL A 51 -7.74 -16.59 3.79
N PHE A 52 -7.08 -17.60 3.23
CA PHE A 52 -6.11 -17.40 2.16
C PHE A 52 -6.77 -16.77 0.93
N LEU A 53 -6.04 -15.90 0.22
CA LEU A 53 -6.52 -15.27 -1.02
C LEU A 53 -6.92 -16.32 -2.06
N SER A 54 -6.20 -17.44 -2.11
CA SER A 54 -6.48 -18.57 -3.00
C SER A 54 -7.84 -19.23 -2.77
N SER A 55 -8.46 -19.06 -1.58
CA SER A 55 -9.79 -19.62 -1.27
C SER A 55 -10.94 -18.75 -1.76
N MET A 56 -10.69 -17.60 -2.35
CA MET A 56 -11.74 -16.82 -3.01
C MET A 56 -12.44 -17.68 -4.07
N PRO A 57 -13.79 -17.63 -4.16
CA PRO A 57 -14.54 -18.51 -5.05
C PRO A 57 -14.10 -18.37 -6.51
N MET A 58 -14.09 -19.50 -7.21
CA MET A 58 -13.79 -19.59 -8.66
C MET A 58 -15.01 -19.33 -9.54
N GLN A 59 -16.18 -19.11 -8.93
CA GLN A 59 -17.40 -18.76 -9.63
C GLN A 59 -18.05 -17.57 -8.94
N ILE A 60 -18.32 -16.53 -9.69
CA ILE A 60 -18.99 -15.33 -9.22
C ILE A 60 -20.02 -14.98 -10.27
N ASP A 61 -21.28 -15.16 -9.91
CA ASP A 61 -22.50 -14.70 -10.61
C ASP A 61 -22.36 -14.46 -12.14
N GLY A 62 -22.19 -15.54 -12.88
CA GLY A 62 -22.06 -15.50 -14.34
C GLY A 62 -20.67 -15.16 -14.90
N TRP A 63 -19.66 -15.06 -14.03
CA TRP A 63 -18.27 -14.87 -14.44
C TRP A 63 -17.49 -16.19 -14.41
N SER A 64 -16.76 -16.48 -15.48
CA SER A 64 -15.73 -17.51 -15.50
C SER A 64 -14.41 -16.92 -15.00
N VAL A 65 -13.67 -17.71 -14.23
CA VAL A 65 -12.44 -17.26 -13.56
C VAL A 65 -11.27 -18.11 -14.03
N THR A 66 -10.16 -17.45 -14.35
CA THR A 66 -8.87 -18.09 -14.65
C THR A 66 -7.83 -17.56 -13.68
N ASP A 67 -7.16 -18.45 -12.94
CA ASP A 67 -6.07 -18.10 -12.04
C ASP A 67 -4.75 -17.98 -12.82
N PHE A 68 -3.98 -16.95 -12.49
CA PHE A 68 -2.61 -16.78 -12.96
C PHE A 68 -1.64 -16.87 -11.78
N THR A 69 -0.55 -17.57 -11.99
CA THR A 69 0.53 -17.61 -11.01
C THR A 69 1.52 -16.49 -11.32
N PRO A 70 1.84 -15.62 -10.35
CA PRO A 70 2.89 -14.63 -10.52
C PRO A 70 4.21 -15.27 -10.91
N ASP A 71 5.02 -14.59 -11.70
CA ASP A 71 6.33 -15.12 -12.08
C ASP A 71 7.27 -15.25 -10.87
N LYS A 72 8.25 -16.14 -11.00
CA LYS A 72 9.23 -16.45 -9.94
C LYS A 72 10.00 -15.22 -9.48
N GLU A 73 10.25 -14.27 -10.36
CA GLU A 73 10.97 -13.04 -10.05
C GLU A 73 10.15 -12.15 -9.12
N THR A 74 8.84 -12.00 -9.38
CA THR A 74 7.92 -11.27 -8.49
C THR A 74 7.84 -11.93 -7.13
N LEU A 75 7.70 -13.25 -7.06
CA LEU A 75 7.66 -13.98 -5.80
C LEU A 75 8.97 -13.81 -5.01
N ALA A 76 10.12 -13.84 -5.67
CA ALA A 76 11.41 -13.64 -5.02
C ALA A 76 11.60 -12.23 -4.46
N LEU A 77 11.07 -11.19 -5.14
CA LEU A 77 11.18 -9.81 -4.71
C LEU A 77 10.27 -9.44 -3.53
N CYS A 78 9.19 -10.18 -3.35
CA CYS A 78 8.14 -9.83 -2.39
C CYS A 78 8.16 -10.68 -1.09
N GLY A 79 9.10 -11.63 -0.97
CA GLY A 79 9.27 -12.41 0.24
C GLY A 79 8.03 -13.23 0.63
N ASN A 80 7.56 -13.07 1.87
CA ASN A 80 6.42 -13.82 2.41
C ASN A 80 5.05 -13.24 2.02
N ALA A 81 4.95 -12.47 0.93
CA ALA A 81 3.68 -11.93 0.47
C ALA A 81 2.80 -13.02 -0.13
N GLU A 82 1.49 -12.88 0.05
CA GLU A 82 0.49 -13.71 -0.61
C GLU A 82 -0.07 -12.95 -1.82
N PHE A 83 -0.18 -13.64 -2.95
CA PHE A 83 -0.65 -13.04 -4.20
C PHE A 83 -1.85 -13.80 -4.75
N LEU A 84 -2.76 -13.04 -5.34
CA LEU A 84 -3.83 -13.54 -6.18
C LEU A 84 -3.86 -12.72 -7.47
N GLU A 85 -3.82 -13.41 -8.61
CA GLU A 85 -4.02 -12.79 -9.92
C GLU A 85 -5.06 -13.60 -10.68
N ARG A 86 -6.20 -12.97 -11.02
CA ARG A 86 -7.35 -13.62 -11.66
C ARG A 86 -7.88 -12.80 -12.82
N GLU A 87 -8.21 -13.50 -13.88
CA GLU A 87 -8.96 -12.97 -15.00
C GLU A 87 -10.42 -13.42 -14.91
N TYR A 88 -11.32 -12.47 -15.07
CA TYR A 88 -12.77 -12.68 -15.06
C TYR A 88 -13.34 -12.39 -16.44
N LYS A 89 -14.03 -13.38 -17.01
CA LYS A 89 -14.74 -13.27 -18.29
C LYS A 89 -16.22 -13.55 -18.10
N LYS A 90 -17.08 -12.73 -18.71
CA LYS A 90 -18.52 -12.96 -18.70
C LYS A 90 -18.91 -13.68 -19.99
N ALA A 91 -19.34 -14.94 -19.89
CA ALA A 91 -19.65 -15.77 -21.05
C ALA A 91 -20.82 -15.24 -21.88
N SER A 92 -21.76 -14.53 -21.23
CA SER A 92 -22.99 -14.02 -21.85
C SER A 92 -22.84 -12.68 -22.58
N GLU A 93 -21.72 -11.99 -22.41
CA GLU A 93 -21.52 -10.66 -22.96
C GLU A 93 -20.11 -10.56 -23.60
N PRO A 94 -19.98 -10.06 -24.85
CA PRO A 94 -18.71 -9.87 -25.50
C PRO A 94 -18.01 -8.61 -24.94
N GLN A 95 -17.65 -8.68 -23.66
CA GLN A 95 -16.92 -7.60 -22.96
C GLN A 95 -15.46 -7.98 -22.76
N PRO A 96 -14.54 -7.00 -22.73
CA PRO A 96 -13.17 -7.25 -22.33
C PRO A 96 -13.11 -7.87 -20.94
N GLU A 97 -12.12 -8.73 -20.73
CA GLU A 97 -11.83 -9.35 -19.46
C GLU A 97 -11.52 -8.30 -18.39
N ILE A 98 -11.83 -8.63 -17.14
CA ILE A 98 -11.48 -7.83 -15.96
C ILE A 98 -10.47 -8.64 -15.17
N ASN A 99 -9.33 -8.03 -14.88
CA ASN A 99 -8.27 -8.67 -14.14
C ASN A 99 -8.24 -8.10 -12.72
N LEU A 100 -8.16 -8.99 -11.72
CA LEU A 100 -7.93 -8.67 -10.32
C LEU A 100 -6.54 -9.09 -9.94
N PHE A 101 -5.79 -8.18 -9.33
CA PHE A 101 -4.54 -8.48 -8.65
C PHE A 101 -4.65 -8.05 -7.19
N ILE A 102 -4.29 -8.95 -6.27
CA ILE A 102 -4.16 -8.66 -4.85
C ILE A 102 -2.77 -9.11 -4.43
N GLY A 103 -2.04 -8.22 -3.77
CA GLY A 103 -0.81 -8.55 -3.06
C GLY A 103 -0.98 -8.21 -1.59
N TYR A 104 -1.00 -9.23 -0.72
CA TYR A 104 -1.03 -9.05 0.72
C TYR A 104 0.37 -9.24 1.29
N PHE A 105 0.79 -8.29 2.08
CA PHE A 105 2.11 -8.24 2.71
C PHE A 105 1.91 -8.30 4.22
N PRO A 106 2.22 -9.44 4.87
CA PRO A 106 2.06 -9.59 6.32
C PRO A 106 3.01 -8.70 7.10
N THR A 107 4.10 -8.25 6.47
CA THR A 107 5.06 -7.30 7.04
C THR A 107 5.58 -6.35 5.97
N GLN A 108 5.91 -5.12 6.36
CA GLN A 108 6.52 -4.12 5.49
C GLN A 108 8.03 -4.05 5.72
N ALA A 109 8.74 -5.09 5.29
CA ALA A 109 10.20 -5.04 5.21
C ALA A 109 10.61 -4.17 4.02
N GLY A 110 11.06 -2.95 4.30
CA GLY A 110 11.41 -1.97 3.28
C GLY A 110 10.18 -1.41 2.54
N ASP A 111 10.21 -1.40 1.22
CA ASP A 111 9.15 -0.87 0.33
C ASP A 111 8.34 -2.01 -0.31
N ALA A 112 8.16 -3.14 0.42
CA ALA A 112 7.66 -4.39 -0.14
C ALA A 112 6.33 -4.25 -0.90
N MET A 113 5.34 -3.53 -0.34
CA MET A 113 4.06 -3.31 -0.99
C MET A 113 4.13 -2.31 -2.16
N PHE A 114 5.05 -1.33 -2.11
CA PHE A 114 5.10 -0.23 -3.06
C PHE A 114 6.15 -0.45 -4.16
N GLY A 115 7.27 -1.10 -3.84
CA GLY A 115 8.42 -1.28 -4.73
C GLY A 115 8.13 -2.12 -5.97
N PRO A 116 7.60 -3.34 -5.86
CA PRO A 116 7.32 -4.21 -7.00
C PRO A 116 6.33 -3.62 -7.98
N LEU A 117 5.35 -2.86 -7.47
CA LEU A 117 4.35 -2.20 -8.28
C LEU A 117 4.93 -1.12 -9.19
N LYS A 118 5.87 -0.34 -8.67
CA LYS A 118 6.53 0.72 -9.46
C LYS A 118 7.36 0.14 -10.60
N ARG A 119 7.95 -1.05 -10.41
CA ARG A 119 8.81 -1.70 -11.42
C ARG A 119 8.00 -2.36 -12.54
N ARG A 120 6.82 -2.94 -12.22
CA ARG A 120 6.02 -3.72 -13.18
C ARG A 120 4.87 -2.97 -13.80
N SER A 121 4.46 -1.84 -13.25
CA SER A 121 3.41 -1.03 -13.87
C SER A 121 3.99 -0.26 -15.04
N PRO A 122 3.47 -0.44 -16.26
CA PRO A 122 3.77 0.46 -17.36
C PRO A 122 3.49 1.90 -16.91
N ARG A 123 4.26 2.86 -17.41
CA ARG A 123 4.03 4.26 -17.08
C ARG A 123 2.62 4.65 -17.53
N PRO A 124 1.79 5.23 -16.64
CA PRO A 124 0.49 5.71 -17.04
C PRO A 124 0.61 6.71 -18.19
N SER A 125 -0.25 6.60 -19.18
CA SER A 125 -0.37 7.59 -20.26
C SER A 125 -1.18 8.80 -19.85
N THR A 126 -1.98 8.68 -18.76
CA THR A 126 -2.71 9.78 -18.14
C THR A 126 -2.19 10.03 -16.72
N PRO A 127 -2.31 11.27 -16.19
CA PRO A 127 -2.08 11.53 -14.78
C PRO A 127 -2.93 10.58 -13.91
N ARG A 128 -2.42 10.24 -12.73
CA ARG A 128 -3.18 9.50 -11.72
C ARG A 128 -4.22 10.44 -11.12
N GLU A 129 -5.44 10.01 -11.09
CA GLU A 129 -6.56 10.72 -10.49
C GLU A 129 -7.09 9.91 -9.31
N VAL A 130 -7.35 10.56 -8.18
CA VAL A 130 -8.04 9.94 -7.07
C VAL A 130 -9.53 10.17 -7.23
N VAL A 131 -10.28 9.09 -7.44
CA VAL A 131 -11.74 9.12 -7.57
C VAL A 131 -12.40 8.45 -6.37
N GLN A 132 -13.60 8.91 -6.03
CA GLN A 132 -14.42 8.34 -4.96
C GLN A 132 -15.52 7.50 -5.59
N ILE A 133 -15.43 6.19 -5.47
CA ILE A 133 -16.45 5.28 -6.01
C ILE A 133 -17.51 5.04 -4.94
N ALA A 134 -18.74 5.46 -5.21
CA ALA A 134 -19.87 5.20 -4.33
C ALA A 134 -20.16 3.70 -4.26
N ARG A 135 -20.20 3.15 -3.04
CA ARG A 135 -20.51 1.73 -2.79
C ARG A 135 -22.01 1.56 -2.57
N PRO A 136 -22.56 0.35 -2.81
CA PRO A 136 -23.97 0.05 -2.56
C PRO A 136 -24.40 0.23 -1.10
N ASP A 137 -23.46 0.13 -0.15
CA ASP A 137 -23.68 0.32 1.28
C ASP A 137 -23.70 1.80 1.73
N GLY A 138 -23.63 2.73 0.79
CA GLY A 138 -23.61 4.17 1.05
C GLY A 138 -22.24 4.72 1.44
N THR A 139 -21.21 3.88 1.58
CA THR A 139 -19.84 4.33 1.80
C THR A 139 -19.15 4.68 0.48
N SER A 140 -17.95 5.27 0.55
CA SER A 140 -17.14 5.52 -0.62
C SER A 140 -15.82 4.77 -0.57
N LEU A 141 -15.33 4.34 -1.74
CA LEU A 141 -14.05 3.70 -1.93
C LEU A 141 -13.11 4.67 -2.67
N PRO A 142 -12.07 5.19 -2.01
CA PRO A 142 -11.06 6.00 -2.69
C PRO A 142 -10.15 5.09 -3.52
N VAL A 143 -10.07 5.34 -4.81
CA VAL A 143 -9.21 4.59 -5.73
C VAL A 143 -8.36 5.53 -6.59
N ASN A 144 -7.17 5.07 -6.96
CA ASN A 144 -6.41 5.70 -8.04
C ASN A 144 -6.92 5.17 -9.37
N ARG A 145 -7.28 6.08 -10.26
CA ARG A 145 -7.64 5.80 -11.65
C ARG A 145 -6.55 6.30 -12.58
N CYS A 146 -6.12 5.46 -13.50
CA CYS A 146 -5.25 5.87 -14.59
C CYS A 146 -5.45 4.99 -15.83
N VAL A 147 -5.05 5.50 -16.98
CA VAL A 147 -5.05 4.75 -18.23
C VAL A 147 -3.60 4.49 -18.63
N VAL A 148 -3.33 3.26 -19.02
CA VAL A 148 -2.05 2.82 -19.55
C VAL A 148 -2.24 2.52 -21.04
N SER A 149 -1.45 3.17 -21.89
CA SER A 149 -1.45 2.90 -23.33
C SER A 149 -0.23 2.06 -23.69
N THR A 150 -0.47 0.96 -24.41
CA THR A 150 0.54 0.07 -24.92
C THR A 150 0.30 -0.17 -26.42
N PHE A 151 1.19 -0.91 -27.06
CA PHE A 151 0.97 -1.34 -28.45
C PHE A 151 -0.27 -2.26 -28.61
N ARG A 152 -0.78 -2.84 -27.52
CA ARG A 152 -1.99 -3.68 -27.49
C ARG A 152 -3.27 -2.88 -27.28
N GLY A 153 -3.18 -1.56 -27.09
CA GLY A 153 -4.32 -0.69 -26.83
C GLY A 153 -4.25 0.01 -25.47
N ARG A 154 -5.39 0.56 -25.06
CA ARG A 154 -5.55 1.28 -23.80
C ARG A 154 -6.09 0.33 -22.74
N THR A 155 -5.57 0.46 -21.52
CA THR A 155 -6.01 -0.32 -20.34
C THR A 155 -6.37 0.64 -19.23
N LEU A 156 -7.59 0.54 -18.71
CA LEU A 156 -7.96 1.20 -17.45
C LEU A 156 -7.37 0.43 -16.29
N VAL A 157 -6.79 1.15 -15.34
CA VAL A 157 -6.25 0.61 -14.09
C VAL A 157 -6.87 1.37 -12.91
N LEU A 158 -7.53 0.64 -12.02
CA LEU A 158 -8.01 1.11 -10.73
C LEU A 158 -7.21 0.41 -9.64
N TYR A 159 -6.67 1.15 -8.67
CA TYR A 159 -5.96 0.52 -7.56
C TYR A 159 -6.05 1.34 -6.27
N TRP A 160 -5.98 0.65 -5.15
CA TRP A 160 -5.93 1.25 -3.82
C TRP A 160 -5.10 0.38 -2.87
N PHE A 161 -4.71 0.96 -1.76
CA PHE A 161 -4.05 0.27 -0.68
C PHE A 161 -5.06 -0.06 0.42
N ARG A 162 -4.88 -1.19 1.06
CA ARG A 162 -5.63 -1.57 2.24
C ARG A 162 -4.68 -1.74 3.41
N VAL A 163 -4.87 -0.94 4.45
CA VAL A 163 -4.02 -0.92 5.65
C VAL A 163 -4.94 -0.95 6.87
N ASP A 164 -4.84 -2.01 7.68
CA ASP A 164 -5.64 -2.18 8.90
C ASP A 164 -7.13 -1.86 8.68
N GLY A 165 -7.74 -2.54 7.72
CA GLY A 165 -9.15 -2.37 7.35
C GLY A 165 -9.52 -1.08 6.63
N ARG A 166 -8.60 -0.11 6.50
CA ARG A 166 -8.82 1.15 5.78
C ARG A 166 -8.48 1.01 4.29
N ASN A 167 -9.33 1.57 3.44
CA ASN A 167 -9.05 1.71 2.01
C ASN A 167 -8.45 3.10 1.75
N VAL A 168 -7.28 3.15 1.13
CA VAL A 168 -6.50 4.38 0.95
C VAL A 168 -5.98 4.45 -0.48
N ALA A 169 -6.28 5.53 -1.21
CA ALA A 169 -5.72 5.75 -2.55
C ALA A 169 -4.29 6.30 -2.48
N SER A 170 -3.99 7.18 -1.54
CA SER A 170 -2.70 7.84 -1.42
C SER A 170 -1.62 6.90 -0.86
N GLU A 171 -0.53 6.72 -1.60
CA GLU A 171 0.66 5.99 -1.13
C GLU A 171 1.25 6.62 0.15
N LEU A 172 1.25 7.95 0.21
CA LEU A 172 1.78 8.68 1.37
C LEU A 172 0.97 8.41 2.63
N TRP A 173 -0.36 8.45 2.53
CA TRP A 173 -1.25 8.11 3.64
C TRP A 173 -1.16 6.63 4.01
N ALA A 174 -1.04 5.74 3.03
CA ALA A 174 -0.83 4.32 3.31
C ALA A 174 0.46 4.09 4.12
N LYS A 175 1.57 4.72 3.73
CA LYS A 175 2.84 4.68 4.48
C LYS A 175 2.72 5.26 5.88
N TYR A 176 2.00 6.37 6.03
CA TYR A 176 1.74 6.98 7.34
C TYR A 176 0.96 6.01 8.26
N TYR A 177 -0.12 5.40 7.76
CA TYR A 177 -0.89 4.44 8.55
C TYR A 177 -0.06 3.20 8.92
N LEU A 178 0.70 2.64 7.99
CA LEU A 178 1.59 1.51 8.27
C LEU A 178 2.58 1.85 9.40
N LEU A 179 3.19 3.03 9.36
CA LEU A 179 4.10 3.48 10.42
C LEU A 179 3.37 3.70 11.74
N SER A 180 2.24 4.40 11.73
CA SER A 180 1.42 4.66 12.91
C SER A 180 0.96 3.37 13.58
N ASP A 181 0.45 2.42 12.79
CA ASP A 181 -0.06 1.14 13.28
C ASP A 181 1.07 0.23 13.76
N SER A 182 2.26 0.31 13.15
CA SER A 182 3.44 -0.39 13.63
C SER A 182 3.85 0.03 15.04
N ILE A 183 3.72 1.33 15.35
CA ILE A 183 4.04 1.88 16.66
C ILE A 183 2.95 1.56 17.69
N ARG A 184 1.68 1.70 17.30
CA ARG A 184 0.52 1.59 18.20
C ARG A 184 0.12 0.14 18.47
N MET A 185 0.03 -0.67 17.43
CA MET A 185 -0.54 -2.01 17.47
C MET A 185 0.47 -3.11 17.17
N ASN A 186 1.72 -2.76 16.92
CA ASN A 186 2.78 -3.67 16.51
C ASN A 186 2.40 -4.44 15.22
N ARG A 187 1.72 -3.76 14.28
CA ARG A 187 1.29 -4.29 12.99
C ARG A 187 1.84 -3.42 11.87
N SER A 188 2.29 -4.05 10.79
CA SER A 188 2.75 -3.36 9.57
C SER A 188 2.24 -4.06 8.30
N ASP A 189 1.18 -4.85 8.44
CA ASP A 189 0.59 -5.54 7.31
C ASP A 189 -0.26 -4.62 6.44
N GLY A 190 -0.33 -4.95 5.18
CA GLY A 190 -1.13 -4.21 4.22
C GLY A 190 -1.30 -4.96 2.92
N ALA A 191 -2.22 -4.51 2.10
CA ALA A 191 -2.46 -5.08 0.79
C ALA A 191 -2.57 -3.99 -0.27
N LEU A 192 -2.18 -4.37 -1.49
CA LEU A 192 -2.53 -3.66 -2.69
C LEU A 192 -3.61 -4.43 -3.42
N VAL A 193 -4.66 -3.74 -3.79
CA VAL A 193 -5.73 -4.25 -4.65
C VAL A 193 -5.72 -3.47 -5.96
N ARG A 194 -5.73 -4.18 -7.08
CA ARG A 194 -5.75 -3.59 -8.42
C ARG A 194 -6.74 -4.33 -9.30
N LEU A 195 -7.63 -3.56 -9.93
CA LEU A 195 -8.52 -4.01 -11.00
C LEU A 195 -8.07 -3.36 -12.30
N TYR A 196 -7.98 -4.12 -13.37
CA TYR A 196 -7.62 -3.56 -14.67
C TYR A 196 -8.34 -4.28 -15.81
N THR A 197 -8.63 -3.54 -16.89
CA THR A 197 -9.35 -4.06 -18.05
C THR A 197 -8.90 -3.35 -19.33
N PRO A 198 -8.80 -4.05 -20.46
CA PRO A 198 -8.69 -3.40 -21.75
C PRO A 198 -9.90 -2.48 -21.98
N MET A 199 -9.65 -1.32 -22.55
CA MET A 199 -10.70 -0.36 -22.95
C MET A 199 -11.12 -0.65 -24.39
N LEU A 200 -12.41 -0.52 -24.65
CA LEU A 200 -12.95 -0.57 -26.02
C LEU A 200 -12.51 0.68 -26.81
N ASP A 201 -12.53 0.58 -28.13
CA ASP A 201 -12.26 1.72 -28.99
C ASP A 201 -13.29 2.82 -28.75
N GLY A 202 -12.79 4.03 -28.47
CA GLY A 202 -13.65 5.18 -28.14
C GLY A 202 -14.25 5.17 -26.73
N GLU A 203 -14.04 4.11 -25.91
CA GLU A 203 -14.52 4.06 -24.53
C GLU A 203 -13.86 5.12 -23.66
N SER A 204 -14.66 5.84 -22.86
CA SER A 204 -14.11 6.76 -21.86
C SER A 204 -13.61 6.00 -20.61
N PRO A 205 -12.67 6.58 -19.83
CA PRO A 205 -12.23 5.98 -18.57
C PRO A 205 -13.37 5.75 -17.58
N GLU A 206 -14.38 6.64 -17.55
CA GLU A 206 -15.55 6.55 -16.67
C GLU A 206 -16.46 5.37 -17.06
N ALA A 207 -16.67 5.14 -18.37
CA ALA A 207 -17.46 4.01 -18.86
C ALA A 207 -16.77 2.68 -18.54
N ALA A 208 -15.47 2.59 -18.76
CA ALA A 208 -14.67 1.43 -18.40
C ALA A 208 -14.66 1.19 -16.87
N GLU A 209 -14.60 2.26 -16.05
CA GLU A 209 -14.69 2.18 -14.59
C GLU A 209 -16.02 1.59 -14.16
N GLN A 210 -17.15 2.09 -14.68
CA GLN A 210 -18.48 1.55 -14.37
C GLN A 210 -18.59 0.07 -14.72
N ARG A 211 -18.02 -0.34 -15.85
CA ARG A 211 -17.97 -1.75 -16.28
C ARG A 211 -17.17 -2.62 -15.30
N VAL A 212 -15.99 -2.18 -14.90
CA VAL A 212 -15.12 -2.87 -13.93
C VAL A 212 -15.80 -2.95 -12.57
N MET A 213 -16.44 -1.88 -12.12
CA MET A 213 -17.03 -1.83 -10.78
C MET A 213 -18.30 -2.66 -10.62
N LYS A 214 -18.96 -3.07 -11.70
CA LYS A 214 -20.03 -4.08 -11.63
C LYS A 214 -19.52 -5.41 -11.03
N LEU A 215 -18.34 -5.86 -11.43
CA LEU A 215 -17.66 -6.99 -10.80
C LEU A 215 -17.02 -6.58 -9.48
N GLY A 216 -16.40 -5.40 -9.43
CA GLY A 216 -15.70 -4.89 -8.26
C GLY A 216 -16.57 -4.93 -7.00
N PHE A 217 -17.82 -4.53 -7.08
CA PHE A 217 -18.75 -4.56 -5.93
C PHE A 217 -19.07 -5.99 -5.43
N GLN A 218 -19.00 -7.00 -6.29
CA GLN A 218 -19.14 -8.39 -5.88
C GLN A 218 -17.84 -8.92 -5.23
N LEU A 219 -16.69 -8.44 -5.69
CA LEU A 219 -15.38 -8.82 -5.17
C LEU A 219 -15.04 -8.17 -3.83
N LEU A 220 -15.47 -6.92 -3.58
CA LEU A 220 -15.12 -6.17 -2.38
C LEU A 220 -15.42 -6.91 -1.07
N PRO A 221 -16.60 -7.52 -0.86
CA PRO A 221 -16.88 -8.29 0.37
C PRO A 221 -15.96 -9.50 0.53
N LEU A 222 -15.59 -10.16 -0.58
CA LEU A 222 -14.67 -11.30 -0.58
C LEU A 222 -13.25 -10.86 -0.19
N ILE A 223 -12.80 -9.75 -0.75
CA ILE A 223 -11.51 -9.12 -0.40
C ILE A 223 -11.51 -8.71 1.08
N ASP A 224 -12.61 -8.15 1.57
CA ASP A 224 -12.77 -7.73 2.97
C ASP A 224 -12.70 -8.91 3.96
N ASN A 225 -13.08 -10.11 3.53
CA ASN A 225 -12.99 -11.33 4.33
C ASN A 225 -11.58 -11.93 4.35
N CYS A 226 -10.83 -11.79 3.25
CA CYS A 226 -9.48 -12.36 3.14
C CYS A 226 -8.40 -11.49 3.79
N ILE A 227 -8.51 -10.16 3.71
CA ILE A 227 -7.52 -9.25 4.24
C ILE A 227 -7.86 -8.87 5.68
N PRO A 228 -6.94 -9.05 6.65
CA PRO A 228 -7.17 -8.73 8.05
C PRO A 228 -7.60 -7.27 8.28
N ARG A 229 -8.47 -7.08 9.27
CA ARG A 229 -8.87 -5.74 9.77
C ARG A 229 -8.05 -5.37 10.98
#